data_aa64975b187ebf549bc7277c82f73571
#
_entry.id   aa64975b187ebf549bc7277c82f73571
#
_cell.length_a   1.000
_cell.length_b   1.000
_cell.length_c   1.000
_cell.angle_alpha   90.00
_cell.angle_beta   90.00
_cell.angle_gamma   90.00
#
_symmetry.space_group_name_H-M   'P 1'
#
loop_
_entity.id
_entity.type
_entity.pdbx_description
1 polymer ?
#
loop_
_entity_poly.entity_id
_entity_poly.type
_entity_poly.pdbx_seq_one_letter_code
_entity_poly.pdbx_strand_id
1 'polypeptide(L)'
;MDLPPPPPEATPSGSRTLKLTLVALFVGVVVAFFALGGHRYLSLDAIKANRDALLAFTQGHFAASLAIAFVVYVASTAFSLPGGLMLSLTVGFLFGRWIGTALVVVAATIGATLVFVAARYVFADAARRRLGAFGERINAGFTENAFSYLLFLRLVPLFPFFLVNLAPAFTSIPLSTYALATFVGVIPGTFVFVNLGQTLGRIDSLQGLVSAETLGAFALLGVFALVPVAIRKLRTRKDATSAPR
;
A
#
# COMPACT_ATOMS: atom_id res chain seq x y z
N MET A 1 -17.37 0.15 -56.42
CA MET A 1 -16.30 1.13 -56.12
C MET A 1 -15.99 1.00 -54.66
N ASP A 2 -15.05 0.06 -54.33
CA ASP A 2 -14.68 -0.24 -52.92
C ASP A 2 -13.75 0.87 -52.44
N LEU A 3 -14.14 1.51 -51.34
CA LEU A 3 -13.31 2.48 -50.67
C LEU A 3 -12.10 1.74 -50.04
N PRO A 4 -10.88 2.29 -50.15
CA PRO A 4 -9.72 1.70 -49.51
C PRO A 4 -9.92 1.66 -47.97
N PRO A 5 -9.41 0.63 -47.28
CA PRO A 5 -9.52 0.54 -45.85
C PRO A 5 -8.89 1.78 -45.17
N PRO A 6 -9.48 2.26 -44.05
CA PRO A 6 -8.93 3.40 -43.34
C PRO A 6 -7.50 3.10 -42.89
N PRO A 7 -6.59 4.09 -42.90
CA PRO A 7 -5.23 3.90 -42.46
C PRO A 7 -5.21 3.47 -40.97
N PRO A 8 -4.24 2.62 -40.57
CA PRO A 8 -4.13 2.19 -39.19
C PRO A 8 -3.98 3.42 -38.30
N GLU A 9 -4.85 3.54 -37.30
CA GLU A 9 -4.75 4.60 -36.27
C GLU A 9 -3.38 4.54 -35.62
N ALA A 10 -2.57 5.55 -35.85
CA ALA A 10 -1.27 5.72 -35.23
C ALA A 10 -1.50 5.86 -33.70
N THR A 11 -1.17 4.83 -32.96
CA THR A 11 -1.11 4.92 -31.48
C THR A 11 -0.17 6.05 -31.10
N PRO A 12 -0.61 7.04 -30.30
CA PRO A 12 0.18 8.22 -30.01
C PRO A 12 1.50 7.79 -29.34
N SER A 13 2.63 8.09 -29.97
CA SER A 13 3.98 7.75 -29.51
C SER A 13 4.28 8.30 -28.10
N GLY A 14 3.62 9.38 -27.69
CA GLY A 14 3.70 9.97 -26.36
C GLY A 14 3.31 9.02 -25.22
N SER A 15 2.38 8.09 -25.44
CA SER A 15 1.96 7.12 -24.42
C SER A 15 3.08 6.13 -24.06
N ARG A 16 3.88 5.66 -25.02
CA ARG A 16 4.95 4.70 -24.79
C ARG A 16 6.14 5.35 -24.07
N THR A 17 6.52 6.54 -24.47
CA THR A 17 7.59 7.32 -23.83
C THR A 17 7.26 7.62 -22.39
N LEU A 18 6.05 8.08 -22.08
CA LEU A 18 5.62 8.35 -20.72
C LEU A 18 5.65 7.09 -19.84
N LYS A 19 5.19 5.94 -20.36
CA LYS A 19 5.25 4.66 -19.63
C LYS A 19 6.69 4.26 -19.31
N LEU A 20 7.59 4.38 -20.27
CA LEU A 20 9.02 4.08 -20.08
C LEU A 20 9.68 5.03 -19.08
N THR A 21 9.34 6.33 -19.13
CA THR A 21 9.84 7.32 -18.18
C THR A 21 9.38 7.02 -16.75
N LEU A 22 8.11 6.65 -16.55
CA LEU A 22 7.58 6.29 -15.23
C LEU A 22 8.28 5.03 -14.67
N VAL A 23 8.51 4.02 -15.51
CA VAL A 23 9.25 2.82 -15.10
C VAL A 23 10.69 3.15 -14.77
N ALA A 24 11.37 3.92 -15.62
CA ALA A 24 12.77 4.33 -15.40
C ALA A 24 12.91 5.16 -14.12
N LEU A 25 11.97 6.10 -13.87
CA LEU A 25 11.93 6.88 -12.64
C LEU A 25 11.75 5.99 -11.41
N PHE A 26 10.77 5.07 -11.46
CA PHE A 26 10.51 4.14 -10.35
C PHE A 26 11.75 3.29 -10.04
N VAL A 27 12.31 2.63 -11.06
CA VAL A 27 13.51 1.80 -10.91
C VAL A 27 14.70 2.64 -10.47
N GLY A 28 14.90 3.82 -11.06
CA GLY A 28 15.99 4.74 -10.72
C GLY A 28 15.95 5.19 -9.26
N VAL A 29 14.77 5.54 -8.74
CA VAL A 29 14.60 5.93 -7.33
C VAL A 29 14.89 4.74 -6.40
N VAL A 30 14.37 3.55 -6.71
CA VAL A 30 14.61 2.34 -5.90
C VAL A 30 16.10 2.00 -5.90
N VAL A 31 16.76 1.99 -7.06
CA VAL A 31 18.21 1.73 -7.17
C VAL A 31 19.00 2.79 -6.41
N ALA A 32 18.69 4.07 -6.59
CA ALA A 32 19.37 5.16 -5.89
C ALA A 32 19.21 5.03 -4.37
N PHE A 33 18.01 4.70 -3.89
CA PHE A 33 17.75 4.48 -2.46
C PHE A 33 18.70 3.41 -1.87
N PHE A 34 18.85 2.28 -2.53
CA PHE A 34 19.75 1.22 -2.06
C PHE A 34 21.22 1.56 -2.25
N ALA A 35 21.60 2.11 -3.41
CA ALA A 35 22.98 2.48 -3.73
C ALA A 35 23.54 3.57 -2.80
N LEU A 36 22.70 4.55 -2.44
CA LEU A 36 23.07 5.62 -1.51
C LEU A 36 22.92 5.20 -0.02
N GLY A 37 22.61 3.94 0.25
CA GLY A 37 22.48 3.43 1.61
C GLY A 37 21.25 3.94 2.37
N GLY A 38 20.19 4.36 1.68
CA GLY A 38 18.96 4.89 2.27
C GLY A 38 18.34 3.97 3.33
N HIS A 39 18.49 2.65 3.18
CA HIS A 39 18.06 1.67 4.17
C HIS A 39 18.76 1.81 5.53
N ARG A 40 19.99 2.35 5.57
CA ARG A 40 20.75 2.56 6.82
C ARG A 40 20.15 3.69 7.65
N TYR A 41 19.60 4.72 7.00
CA TYR A 41 18.92 5.83 7.69
C TYR A 41 17.54 5.41 8.25
N LEU A 42 16.95 4.36 7.69
CA LEU A 42 15.70 3.76 8.17
C LEU A 42 15.98 2.58 9.13
N SER A 43 16.84 2.81 10.12
CA SER A 43 17.17 1.83 11.17
C SER A 43 16.87 2.40 12.54
N LEU A 44 16.60 1.52 13.51
CA LEU A 44 16.36 1.91 14.90
C LEU A 44 17.57 2.65 15.50
N ASP A 45 18.77 2.18 15.17
CA ASP A 45 20.02 2.78 15.65
C ASP A 45 20.22 4.19 15.10
N ALA A 46 19.92 4.43 13.81
CA ALA A 46 19.99 5.75 13.21
C ALA A 46 18.99 6.73 13.86
N ILE A 47 17.76 6.26 14.17
CA ILE A 47 16.75 7.08 14.85
C ILE A 47 17.22 7.39 16.28
N LYS A 48 17.72 6.39 17.01
CA LYS A 48 18.25 6.58 18.38
C LYS A 48 19.46 7.53 18.40
N ALA A 49 20.40 7.38 17.47
CA ALA A 49 21.59 8.22 17.39
C ALA A 49 21.27 9.68 17.07
N ASN A 50 20.21 9.97 16.33
CA ASN A 50 19.81 11.33 15.95
C ASN A 50 18.62 11.84 16.77
N ARG A 51 18.27 11.18 17.86
CA ARG A 51 17.07 11.41 18.67
C ARG A 51 16.90 12.89 19.06
N ASP A 52 17.92 13.46 19.69
CA ASP A 52 17.81 14.80 20.27
C ASP A 52 17.77 15.88 19.17
N ALA A 53 18.51 15.71 18.08
CA ALA A 53 18.47 16.60 16.93
C ALA A 53 17.08 16.57 16.24
N LEU A 54 16.48 15.38 16.07
CA LEU A 54 15.15 15.22 15.51
C LEU A 54 14.07 15.88 16.37
N LEU A 55 14.14 15.70 17.70
CA LEU A 55 13.21 16.33 18.63
C LEU A 55 13.38 17.85 18.66
N ALA A 56 14.61 18.36 18.73
CA ALA A 56 14.87 19.79 18.73
C ALA A 56 14.36 20.46 17.43
N PHE A 57 14.62 19.85 16.29
CA PHE A 57 14.10 20.33 15.00
C PHE A 57 12.56 20.34 14.97
N THR A 58 11.93 19.25 15.43
CA THR A 58 10.47 19.14 15.44
C THR A 58 9.82 20.13 16.37
N GLN A 59 10.42 20.41 17.55
CA GLN A 59 9.92 21.40 18.50
C GLN A 59 10.02 22.84 17.94
N GLY A 60 11.14 23.16 17.28
CA GLY A 60 11.36 24.46 16.68
C GLY A 60 10.56 24.71 15.39
N HIS A 61 10.25 23.63 14.63
CA HIS A 61 9.67 23.74 13.28
C HIS A 61 8.56 22.68 13.06
N PHE A 62 7.58 22.64 13.96
CA PHE A 62 6.56 21.57 13.99
C PHE A 62 5.85 21.37 12.64
N ALA A 63 5.34 22.44 12.02
CA ALA A 63 4.62 22.36 10.76
C ALA A 63 5.51 21.89 9.60
N ALA A 64 6.75 22.36 9.55
CA ALA A 64 7.71 21.92 8.52
C ALA A 64 8.09 20.46 8.71
N SER A 65 8.32 20.01 9.95
CA SER A 65 8.61 18.61 10.28
C SER A 65 7.46 17.68 9.89
N LEU A 66 6.22 18.12 10.15
CA LEU A 66 5.02 17.37 9.77
C LEU A 66 4.90 17.24 8.25
N ALA A 67 5.14 18.34 7.52
CA ALA A 67 5.11 18.34 6.05
C ALA A 67 6.22 17.47 5.45
N ILE A 68 7.44 17.56 5.97
CA ILE A 68 8.57 16.71 5.53
C ILE A 68 8.24 15.22 5.78
N ALA A 69 7.80 14.86 6.98
CA ALA A 69 7.45 13.49 7.32
C ALA A 69 6.33 12.95 6.41
N PHE A 70 5.33 13.77 6.11
CA PHE A 70 4.25 13.44 5.20
C PHE A 70 4.77 13.16 3.79
N VAL A 71 5.55 14.05 3.21
CA VAL A 71 6.11 13.89 1.85
C VAL A 71 7.03 12.69 1.76
N VAL A 72 7.92 12.50 2.75
CA VAL A 72 8.81 11.34 2.82
C VAL A 72 8.01 10.03 2.90
N TYR A 73 6.94 10.02 3.70
CA TYR A 73 6.09 8.82 3.83
C TYR A 73 5.32 8.52 2.54
N VAL A 74 4.72 9.54 1.90
CA VAL A 74 4.06 9.41 0.59
C VAL A 74 5.04 8.88 -0.44
N ALA A 75 6.24 9.47 -0.55
CA ALA A 75 7.25 9.05 -1.51
C ALA A 75 7.72 7.60 -1.25
N SER A 76 8.04 7.26 0.01
CA SER A 76 8.43 5.91 0.39
C SER A 76 7.38 4.87 -0.01
N THR A 77 6.11 5.17 0.23
CA THR A 77 5.00 4.27 -0.14
C THR A 77 4.78 4.22 -1.66
N ALA A 78 4.82 5.36 -2.34
CA ALA A 78 4.63 5.44 -3.80
C ALA A 78 5.72 4.68 -4.58
N PHE A 79 6.95 4.70 -4.09
CA PHE A 79 8.04 3.89 -4.65
C PHE A 79 8.15 2.50 -4.03
N SER A 80 7.21 2.12 -3.15
CA SER A 80 7.19 0.83 -2.45
C SER A 80 8.53 0.50 -1.77
N LEU A 81 9.21 1.52 -1.23
CA LEU A 81 10.48 1.35 -0.53
C LEU A 81 10.29 0.59 0.79
N PRO A 82 11.22 -0.29 1.15
CA PRO A 82 11.19 -0.93 2.45
C PRO A 82 11.48 0.09 3.55
N GLY A 83 10.90 -0.10 4.74
CA GLY A 83 11.14 0.79 5.88
C GLY A 83 9.88 1.48 6.41
N GLY A 84 8.69 1.15 5.91
CA GLY A 84 7.43 1.71 6.40
C GLY A 84 7.22 1.53 7.90
N LEU A 85 7.71 0.42 8.48
CA LEU A 85 7.73 0.20 9.93
C LEU A 85 8.57 1.27 10.64
N MET A 86 9.81 1.49 10.17
CA MET A 86 10.72 2.46 10.79
C MET A 86 10.20 3.89 10.65
N LEU A 87 9.64 4.23 9.48
CA LEU A 87 8.99 5.51 9.28
C LEU A 87 7.80 5.71 10.23
N SER A 88 6.97 4.67 10.44
CA SER A 88 5.84 4.74 11.38
C SER A 88 6.30 4.93 12.82
N LEU A 89 7.36 4.21 13.23
CA LEU A 89 7.98 4.39 14.55
C LEU A 89 8.53 5.83 14.71
N THR A 90 9.25 6.33 13.71
CA THR A 90 9.80 7.70 13.73
C THR A 90 8.70 8.74 13.82
N VAL A 91 7.65 8.61 13.02
CA VAL A 91 6.50 9.53 13.05
C VAL A 91 5.81 9.47 14.41
N GLY A 92 5.62 8.28 14.99
CA GLY A 92 5.06 8.12 16.34
C GLY A 92 5.93 8.75 17.42
N PHE A 93 7.24 8.61 17.29
CA PHE A 93 8.22 9.22 18.19
C PHE A 93 8.17 10.76 18.15
N LEU A 94 8.10 11.33 16.95
CA LEU A 94 8.16 12.79 16.76
C LEU A 94 6.82 13.50 17.04
N PHE A 95 5.69 12.89 16.63
CA PHE A 95 4.38 13.55 16.64
C PHE A 95 3.36 12.91 17.58
N GLY A 96 3.75 11.82 18.25
CA GLY A 96 2.86 11.06 19.13
C GLY A 96 1.82 10.22 18.39
N ARG A 97 1.03 9.47 19.17
CA ARG A 97 0.13 8.44 18.61
C ARG A 97 -0.98 8.97 17.71
N TRP A 98 -1.60 10.08 18.06
CA TRP A 98 -2.79 10.55 17.36
C TRP A 98 -2.46 11.27 16.06
N ILE A 99 -1.57 12.29 16.14
CA ILE A 99 -1.13 13.04 14.97
C ILE A 99 -0.32 12.12 14.04
N GLY A 100 0.55 11.30 14.60
CA GLY A 100 1.34 10.35 13.83
C GLY A 100 0.49 9.32 13.11
N THR A 101 -0.54 8.75 13.76
CA THR A 101 -1.44 7.80 13.09
C THR A 101 -2.20 8.48 11.95
N ALA A 102 -2.76 9.67 12.18
CA ALA A 102 -3.48 10.39 11.14
C ALA A 102 -2.57 10.70 9.94
N LEU A 103 -1.35 11.21 10.19
CA LEU A 103 -0.36 11.47 9.16
C LEU A 103 -0.04 10.23 8.34
N VAL A 104 0.32 9.13 9.02
CA VAL A 104 0.74 7.89 8.36
C VAL A 104 -0.40 7.27 7.56
N VAL A 105 -1.61 7.19 8.10
CA VAL A 105 -2.78 6.63 7.40
C VAL A 105 -3.06 7.39 6.10
N VAL A 106 -3.07 8.73 6.16
CA VAL A 106 -3.32 9.56 4.98
C VAL A 106 -2.16 9.45 3.99
N ALA A 107 -0.92 9.57 4.45
CA ALA A 107 0.26 9.52 3.59
C ALA A 107 0.43 8.14 2.92
N ALA A 108 0.25 7.04 3.68
CA ALA A 108 0.30 5.68 3.14
C ALA A 108 -0.80 5.43 2.10
N THR A 109 -2.02 5.93 2.35
CA THR A 109 -3.12 5.80 1.40
C THR A 109 -2.85 6.54 0.11
N ILE A 110 -2.35 7.77 0.19
CA ILE A 110 -1.99 8.57 -1.00
C ILE A 110 -0.86 7.86 -1.76
N GLY A 111 0.23 7.49 -1.09
CA GLY A 111 1.36 6.81 -1.73
C GLY A 111 0.96 5.49 -2.39
N ALA A 112 0.17 4.65 -1.71
CA ALA A 112 -0.35 3.42 -2.27
C ALA A 112 -1.28 3.67 -3.48
N THR A 113 -2.08 4.72 -3.43
CA THR A 113 -2.96 5.12 -4.54
C THR A 113 -2.15 5.59 -5.75
N LEU A 114 -1.08 6.35 -5.54
CA LEU A 114 -0.19 6.81 -6.61
C LEU A 114 0.48 5.63 -7.33
N VAL A 115 1.05 4.69 -6.59
CA VAL A 115 1.67 3.50 -7.23
C VAL A 115 0.64 2.61 -7.91
N PHE A 116 -0.56 2.46 -7.35
CA PHE A 116 -1.65 1.73 -7.97
C PHE A 116 -2.06 2.35 -9.32
N VAL A 117 -2.24 3.68 -9.37
CA VAL A 117 -2.60 4.38 -10.62
C VAL A 117 -1.46 4.29 -11.64
N ALA A 118 -0.22 4.52 -11.21
CA ALA A 118 0.96 4.42 -12.07
C ALA A 118 1.10 3.01 -12.65
N ALA A 119 0.99 1.97 -11.81
CA ALA A 119 1.06 0.57 -12.24
C ALA A 119 -0.08 0.21 -13.20
N ARG A 120 -1.30 0.65 -12.91
CA ARG A 120 -2.46 0.42 -13.79
C ARG A 120 -2.27 1.07 -15.15
N TYR A 121 -1.77 2.31 -15.20
CA TYR A 121 -1.48 3.00 -16.45
C TYR A 121 -0.37 2.33 -17.25
N VAL A 122 0.74 1.99 -16.60
CA VAL A 122 1.92 1.40 -17.27
C VAL A 122 1.63 0.00 -17.80
N PHE A 123 0.97 -0.84 -17.01
CA PHE A 123 0.83 -2.27 -17.29
C PHE A 123 -0.55 -2.67 -17.84
N ALA A 124 -1.48 -1.74 -18.08
CA ALA A 124 -2.82 -2.04 -18.55
C ALA A 124 -2.84 -2.96 -19.78
N ASP A 125 -2.02 -2.65 -20.79
CA ASP A 125 -1.97 -3.40 -22.06
C ASP A 125 -1.33 -4.78 -21.87
N ALA A 126 -0.30 -4.88 -21.03
CA ALA A 126 0.39 -6.14 -20.71
C ALA A 126 -0.52 -7.08 -19.91
N ALA A 127 -1.27 -6.54 -18.95
CA ALA A 127 -2.24 -7.28 -18.17
C ALA A 127 -3.34 -7.89 -19.05
N ARG A 128 -3.93 -7.09 -19.94
CA ARG A 128 -4.96 -7.56 -20.88
C ARG A 128 -4.45 -8.69 -21.80
N ARG A 129 -3.22 -8.58 -22.29
CA ARG A 129 -2.66 -9.55 -23.25
C ARG A 129 -2.21 -10.86 -22.59
N ARG A 130 -1.69 -10.83 -21.36
CA ARG A 130 -1.07 -11.99 -20.69
C ARG A 130 -2.00 -12.77 -19.78
N LEU A 131 -2.99 -12.12 -19.19
CA LEU A 131 -3.85 -12.76 -18.21
C LEU A 131 -5.02 -13.55 -18.81
N GLY A 132 -5.51 -13.21 -20.02
CA GLY A 132 -6.55 -13.94 -20.73
C GLY A 132 -7.68 -14.47 -19.82
N ALA A 133 -8.17 -15.68 -20.06
CA ALA A 133 -9.22 -16.32 -19.27
C ALA A 133 -8.88 -16.56 -17.78
N PHE A 134 -7.59 -16.66 -17.44
CA PHE A 134 -7.15 -16.77 -16.04
C PHE A 134 -7.30 -15.43 -15.32
N GLY A 135 -6.96 -14.33 -15.98
CA GLY A 135 -7.17 -12.98 -15.46
C GLY A 135 -8.65 -12.65 -15.25
N GLU A 136 -9.52 -13.12 -16.13
CA GLU A 136 -10.97 -12.93 -16.00
C GLU A 136 -11.53 -13.65 -14.76
N ARG A 137 -11.08 -14.87 -14.47
CA ARG A 137 -11.51 -15.62 -13.26
C ARG A 137 -11.04 -14.98 -11.97
N ILE A 138 -9.79 -14.53 -11.93
CA ILE A 138 -9.25 -13.78 -10.77
C ILE A 138 -10.02 -12.48 -10.61
N ASN A 139 -10.23 -11.78 -11.72
CA ASN A 139 -10.93 -10.50 -11.74
C ASN A 139 -12.38 -10.62 -11.26
N ALA A 140 -13.12 -11.65 -11.69
CA ALA A 140 -14.50 -11.88 -11.26
C ALA A 140 -14.60 -12.06 -9.73
N GLY A 141 -13.71 -12.89 -9.14
CA GLY A 141 -13.69 -13.12 -7.69
C GLY A 141 -13.30 -11.88 -6.89
N PHE A 142 -12.34 -11.09 -7.40
CA PHE A 142 -11.92 -9.84 -6.77
C PHE A 142 -12.95 -8.72 -6.91
N THR A 143 -13.68 -8.65 -8.03
CA THR A 143 -14.61 -7.54 -8.29
C THR A 143 -15.84 -7.59 -7.40
N GLU A 144 -16.38 -8.77 -7.13
CA GLU A 144 -17.58 -8.93 -6.29
C GLU A 144 -17.38 -8.52 -4.83
N ASN A 145 -16.18 -8.74 -4.27
CA ASN A 145 -15.87 -8.52 -2.86
C ASN A 145 -14.54 -7.77 -2.67
N ALA A 146 -14.20 -6.89 -3.62
CA ALA A 146 -12.93 -6.19 -3.70
C ALA A 146 -12.52 -5.53 -2.39
N PHE A 147 -13.45 -4.83 -1.73
CA PHE A 147 -13.18 -4.15 -0.47
C PHE A 147 -12.71 -5.12 0.62
N SER A 148 -13.41 -6.23 0.83
CA SER A 148 -13.07 -7.21 1.87
C SER A 148 -11.75 -7.94 1.59
N TYR A 149 -11.47 -8.27 0.32
CA TYR A 149 -10.19 -8.87 -0.06
C TYR A 149 -9.02 -7.90 0.13
N LEU A 150 -9.18 -6.64 -0.27
CA LEU A 150 -8.17 -5.61 -0.05
C LEU A 150 -7.95 -5.36 1.43
N LEU A 151 -9.02 -5.31 2.21
CA LEU A 151 -8.94 -5.15 3.66
C LEU A 151 -8.19 -6.31 4.30
N PHE A 152 -8.49 -7.56 3.91
CA PHE A 152 -7.74 -8.74 4.33
C PHE A 152 -6.25 -8.61 4.02
N LEU A 153 -5.89 -8.26 2.77
CA LEU A 153 -4.49 -8.09 2.36
C LEU A 153 -3.75 -7.00 3.15
N ARG A 154 -4.47 -5.97 3.62
CA ARG A 154 -3.91 -4.88 4.43
C ARG A 154 -3.76 -5.24 5.91
N LEU A 155 -4.68 -6.04 6.44
CA LEU A 155 -4.69 -6.44 7.84
C LEU A 155 -3.73 -7.60 8.12
N VAL A 156 -3.54 -8.50 7.14
CA VAL A 156 -2.68 -9.67 7.30
C VAL A 156 -1.26 -9.35 6.80
N PRO A 157 -0.28 -9.24 7.69
CA PRO A 157 1.08 -8.81 7.34
C PRO A 157 1.94 -9.95 6.77
N LEU A 158 1.33 -10.90 6.06
CA LEU A 158 2.01 -12.04 5.44
C LEU A 158 2.51 -11.73 4.02
N PHE A 159 1.96 -10.70 3.40
CA PHE A 159 2.26 -10.39 2.01
C PHE A 159 3.31 -9.28 1.90
N PRO A 160 4.27 -9.40 0.99
CA PRO A 160 5.22 -8.33 0.72
C PRO A 160 4.51 -7.03 0.37
N PHE A 161 4.94 -5.93 0.97
CA PHE A 161 4.30 -4.61 0.85
C PHE A 161 4.10 -4.16 -0.61
N PHE A 162 5.12 -4.35 -1.46
CA PHE A 162 5.04 -4.00 -2.87
C PHE A 162 3.96 -4.80 -3.61
N LEU A 163 3.78 -6.08 -3.26
CA LEU A 163 2.78 -6.95 -3.89
C LEU A 163 1.36 -6.46 -3.59
N VAL A 164 1.09 -6.10 -2.32
CA VAL A 164 -0.22 -5.58 -1.89
C VAL A 164 -0.55 -4.25 -2.57
N ASN A 165 0.46 -3.46 -2.92
CA ASN A 165 0.27 -2.19 -3.63
C ASN A 165 0.10 -2.38 -5.14
N LEU A 166 0.85 -3.31 -5.76
CA LEU A 166 0.89 -3.48 -7.20
C LEU A 166 -0.14 -4.47 -7.74
N ALA A 167 -0.35 -5.62 -7.06
CA ALA A 167 -1.22 -6.67 -7.58
C ALA A 167 -2.67 -6.21 -7.86
N PRO A 168 -3.31 -5.39 -7.01
CA PRO A 168 -4.65 -4.89 -7.30
C PRO A 168 -4.74 -4.00 -8.56
N ALA A 169 -3.62 -3.39 -9.00
CA ALA A 169 -3.60 -2.57 -10.20
C ALA A 169 -3.88 -3.37 -11.49
N PHE A 170 -3.65 -4.68 -11.47
CA PHE A 170 -3.92 -5.60 -12.59
C PHE A 170 -5.36 -6.10 -12.64
N THR A 171 -6.18 -5.72 -11.67
CA THR A 171 -7.60 -6.09 -11.60
C THR A 171 -8.49 -4.90 -12.00
N SER A 172 -9.81 -5.13 -12.17
CA SER A 172 -10.79 -4.08 -12.47
C SER A 172 -11.31 -3.34 -11.23
N ILE A 173 -10.64 -3.47 -10.08
CA ILE A 173 -11.03 -2.82 -8.83
C ILE A 173 -11.11 -1.30 -9.02
N PRO A 174 -12.21 -0.63 -8.64
CA PRO A 174 -12.30 0.83 -8.69
C PRO A 174 -11.27 1.50 -7.79
N LEU A 175 -10.74 2.64 -8.24
CA LEU A 175 -9.76 3.42 -7.47
C LEU A 175 -10.29 3.79 -6.08
N SER A 176 -11.56 4.18 -5.99
CA SER A 176 -12.22 4.53 -4.72
C SER A 176 -12.25 3.35 -3.75
N THR A 177 -12.59 2.16 -4.24
CA THR A 177 -12.59 0.92 -3.44
C THR A 177 -11.19 0.60 -2.93
N TYR A 178 -10.17 0.73 -3.80
CA TYR A 178 -8.78 0.52 -3.41
C TYR A 178 -8.32 1.53 -2.34
N ALA A 179 -8.56 2.81 -2.56
CA ALA A 179 -8.18 3.87 -1.64
C ALA A 179 -8.88 3.73 -0.28
N LEU A 180 -10.20 3.47 -0.28
CA LEU A 180 -10.98 3.31 0.94
C LEU A 180 -10.57 2.06 1.73
N ALA A 181 -10.41 0.92 1.06
CA ALA A 181 -9.94 -0.31 1.71
C ALA A 181 -8.53 -0.18 2.25
N THR A 182 -7.66 0.56 1.56
CA THR A 182 -6.32 0.90 2.04
C THR A 182 -6.41 1.79 3.27
N PHE A 183 -7.15 2.90 3.18
CA PHE A 183 -7.32 3.84 4.29
C PHE A 183 -7.78 3.13 5.57
N VAL A 184 -8.86 2.35 5.48
CA VAL A 184 -9.40 1.62 6.64
C VAL A 184 -8.45 0.50 7.09
N GLY A 185 -7.89 -0.26 6.13
CA GLY A 185 -7.09 -1.44 6.42
C GLY A 185 -5.73 -1.16 7.04
N VAL A 186 -5.14 0.02 6.79
CA VAL A 186 -3.85 0.36 7.40
C VAL A 186 -3.98 0.94 8.82
N ILE A 187 -5.18 1.39 9.24
CA ILE A 187 -5.39 2.03 10.55
C ILE A 187 -4.89 1.16 11.72
N PRO A 188 -5.30 -0.12 11.87
CA PRO A 188 -4.92 -0.91 13.04
C PRO A 188 -3.40 -1.09 13.14
N GLY A 189 -2.75 -1.48 12.03
CA GLY A 189 -1.30 -1.66 12.00
C GLY A 189 -0.55 -0.36 12.24
N THR A 190 -0.99 0.71 11.59
CA THR A 190 -0.40 2.04 11.77
C THR A 190 -0.48 2.49 13.23
N PHE A 191 -1.66 2.37 13.85
CA PHE A 191 -1.86 2.77 15.24
C PHE A 191 -0.91 2.03 16.19
N VAL A 192 -0.74 0.72 16.00
CA VAL A 192 0.18 -0.08 16.82
C VAL A 192 1.62 0.42 16.65
N PHE A 193 2.12 0.53 15.41
CA PHE A 193 3.52 0.92 15.19
C PHE A 193 3.81 2.38 15.57
N VAL A 194 2.88 3.29 15.31
CA VAL A 194 3.01 4.69 15.73
C VAL A 194 2.98 4.83 17.26
N ASN A 195 2.09 4.08 17.94
CA ASN A 195 2.04 4.07 19.40
C ASN A 195 3.32 3.50 20.01
N LEU A 196 3.88 2.45 19.41
CA LEU A 196 5.19 1.91 19.82
C LEU A 196 6.30 2.95 19.58
N GLY A 197 6.26 3.67 18.47
CA GLY A 197 7.19 4.77 18.18
C GLY A 197 7.20 5.86 19.24
N GLN A 198 6.05 6.19 19.81
CA GLN A 198 5.95 7.17 20.89
C GLN A 198 6.77 6.76 22.13
N THR A 199 6.97 5.46 22.33
CA THR A 199 7.78 4.92 23.43
C THR A 199 9.19 4.51 22.99
N LEU A 200 9.65 4.97 21.85
CA LEU A 200 10.90 4.53 21.20
C LEU A 200 12.14 4.62 22.13
N GLY A 201 12.17 5.58 23.04
CA GLY A 201 13.23 5.70 24.05
C GLY A 201 13.31 4.52 25.04
N ARG A 202 12.30 3.64 25.05
CA ARG A 202 12.21 2.46 25.93
C ARG A 202 12.30 1.13 25.15
N ILE A 203 12.42 1.19 23.83
CA ILE A 203 12.45 0.00 22.98
C ILE A 203 13.90 -0.43 22.78
N ASP A 204 14.24 -1.59 23.31
CA ASP A 204 15.60 -2.14 23.22
C ASP A 204 15.82 -2.96 21.94
N SER A 205 14.76 -3.56 21.37
CA SER A 205 14.87 -4.36 20.14
C SER A 205 13.58 -4.39 19.32
N LEU A 206 13.72 -4.61 18.00
CA LEU A 206 12.58 -4.76 17.07
C LEU A 206 11.83 -6.09 17.25
N GLN A 207 12.44 -7.10 17.87
CA GLN A 207 11.86 -8.43 18.03
C GLN A 207 10.58 -8.40 18.89
N GLY A 208 10.48 -7.49 19.85
CA GLY A 208 9.25 -7.29 20.63
C GLY A 208 8.12 -6.59 19.89
N LEU A 209 8.41 -5.92 18.77
CA LEU A 209 7.41 -5.19 17.97
C LEU A 209 6.63 -6.11 17.02
N VAL A 210 7.24 -7.21 16.60
CA VAL A 210 6.67 -8.19 15.67
C VAL A 210 6.54 -9.53 16.40
N SER A 211 5.79 -9.53 17.50
CA SER A 211 5.52 -10.74 18.24
C SER A 211 4.48 -11.62 17.54
N ALA A 212 4.51 -12.92 17.85
CA ALA A 212 3.52 -13.86 17.30
C ALA A 212 2.09 -13.47 17.69
N GLU A 213 1.90 -12.88 18.88
CA GLU A 213 0.59 -12.39 19.33
C GLU A 213 0.12 -11.20 18.49
N THR A 214 1.01 -10.24 18.19
CA THR A 214 0.69 -9.08 17.34
C THR A 214 0.34 -9.53 15.93
N LEU A 215 1.14 -10.43 15.34
CA LEU A 215 0.87 -11.02 14.02
C LEU A 215 -0.44 -11.82 14.03
N GLY A 216 -0.68 -12.61 15.08
CA GLY A 216 -1.90 -13.37 15.27
C GLY A 216 -3.15 -12.48 15.36
N ALA A 217 -3.06 -11.37 16.09
CA ALA A 217 -4.15 -10.39 16.19
C ALA A 217 -4.47 -9.76 14.83
N PHE A 218 -3.46 -9.38 14.03
CA PHE A 218 -3.67 -8.86 12.70
C PHE A 218 -4.21 -9.91 11.73
N ALA A 219 -3.74 -11.16 11.82
CA ALA A 219 -4.28 -12.26 11.03
C ALA A 219 -5.76 -12.51 11.36
N LEU A 220 -6.12 -12.49 12.65
CA LEU A 220 -7.50 -12.64 13.11
C LEU A 220 -8.39 -11.50 12.58
N LEU A 221 -7.95 -10.25 12.67
CA LEU A 221 -8.65 -9.11 12.08
C LEU A 221 -8.85 -9.27 10.57
N GLY A 222 -7.82 -9.78 9.86
CA GLY A 222 -7.91 -10.10 8.43
C GLY A 222 -8.96 -11.18 8.13
N VAL A 223 -9.00 -12.24 8.92
CA VAL A 223 -10.03 -13.28 8.79
C VAL A 223 -11.42 -12.69 9.01
N PHE A 224 -11.61 -11.84 10.03
CA PHE A 224 -12.88 -11.15 10.25
C PHE A 224 -13.30 -10.27 9.07
N ALA A 225 -12.37 -9.66 8.35
CA ALA A 225 -12.66 -8.89 7.14
C ALA A 225 -13.25 -9.74 6.00
N LEU A 226 -13.02 -11.06 6.01
CA LEU A 226 -13.58 -12.00 5.02
C LEU A 226 -14.91 -12.63 5.44
N VAL A 227 -15.34 -12.46 6.70
CA VAL A 227 -16.61 -13.02 7.20
C VAL A 227 -17.82 -12.61 6.35
N PRO A 228 -17.98 -11.31 5.94
CA PRO A 228 -19.11 -10.91 5.10
C PRO A 228 -19.13 -11.64 3.75
N VAL A 229 -17.94 -11.90 3.18
CA VAL A 229 -17.79 -12.62 1.91
C VAL A 229 -18.24 -14.08 2.07
N ALA A 230 -17.81 -14.74 3.15
CA ALA A 230 -18.19 -16.12 3.46
C ALA A 230 -19.70 -16.26 3.67
N ILE A 231 -20.31 -15.35 4.45
CA ILE A 231 -21.75 -15.33 4.72
C ILE A 231 -22.52 -15.14 3.41
N ARG A 232 -22.13 -14.20 2.56
CA ARG A 232 -22.78 -13.94 1.27
C ARG A 232 -22.73 -15.17 0.37
N LYS A 233 -21.56 -15.82 0.25
CA LYS A 233 -21.39 -17.02 -0.56
C LYS A 233 -22.21 -18.21 -0.08
N LEU A 234 -22.38 -18.35 1.24
CA LEU A 234 -23.21 -19.39 1.83
C LEU A 234 -24.71 -19.15 1.57
N ARG A 235 -25.17 -17.89 1.64
CA ARG A 235 -26.56 -17.54 1.31
C ARG A 235 -26.90 -17.79 -0.14
N THR A 236 -26.06 -17.37 -1.08
CA THR A 236 -26.28 -17.60 -2.53
C THR A 236 -26.33 -19.08 -2.87
N ARG A 237 -25.54 -19.94 -2.20
CA ARG A 237 -25.61 -21.41 -2.38
C ARG A 237 -26.93 -21.99 -1.88
N LYS A 238 -27.45 -21.47 -0.77
CA LYS A 238 -28.72 -21.95 -0.17
C LYS A 238 -29.91 -21.64 -1.07
N ASP A 239 -29.92 -20.41 -1.65
CA ASP A 239 -30.97 -19.97 -2.56
C ASP A 239 -30.98 -20.76 -3.87
N ALA A 240 -29.79 -21.15 -4.39
CA ALA A 240 -29.66 -21.98 -5.58
C ALA A 240 -30.14 -23.43 -5.37
N THR A 241 -30.11 -23.93 -4.13
CA THR A 241 -30.53 -25.32 -3.79
C THR A 241 -32.03 -25.38 -3.46
N SER A 242 -32.67 -24.24 -3.15
CA SER A 242 -34.08 -24.13 -2.80
C SER A 242 -34.98 -23.71 -3.97
N ALA A 243 -34.47 -23.55 -5.18
CA ALA A 243 -35.28 -23.29 -6.37
C ALA A 243 -36.07 -24.59 -6.74
N PRO A 244 -37.40 -24.56 -6.78
CA PRO A 244 -38.23 -25.73 -7.16
C PRO A 244 -37.96 -26.10 -8.62
N ARG A 245 -37.79 -27.36 -8.89
CA ARG A 245 -37.71 -27.97 -10.24
C ARG A 245 -39.06 -27.90 -10.95
#